data_9954685d3080ba524d757c37153a5441
#
_entry.id   9954685d3080ba524d757c37153a5441
#
_cell.length_a   1.000
_cell.length_b   1.000
_cell.length_c   1.000
_cell.angle_alpha   90.00
_cell.angle_beta   90.00
_cell.angle_gamma   90.00
#
_symmetry.space_group_name_H-M   'P 1'
#
loop_
_entity.id
_entity.type
_entity.pdbx_description
1 polymer ?
#
loop_
_entity_poly.entity_id
_entity_poly.type
_entity_poly.pdbx_seq_one_letter_code
_entity_poly.pdbx_strand_id
1 'polypeptide(L)'
;LLDALFEAHKFDNVYHLAAYAAEGLSHFIRGFNYQNNLIGSINLINASVRYKVKCFVFTSSIAVYGALHPPMREDMQPVPEDPYGVAKLAVELDLYAARHMFGLNYVVFRPHNVYGEYQNIGDRYRNVVGIFMNQLMQGQSLSVFGDGLQQRAFSYVGDIAPVMARCVDVPEAYGQVFNIGADTPYTVVELAGAVMEAMGVKGELKHVEARNEVVHAWSDH
;
A
#
# COMPACT_ATOMS: atom_id res chain seq x y z
N LEU A 1 -12.05 -1.22 23.64
CA LEU A 1 -11.93 0.09 23.00
C LEU A 1 -12.72 0.13 21.68
N LEU A 2 -12.49 -0.79 20.71
CA LEU A 2 -13.23 -0.81 19.44
C LEU A 2 -14.74 -0.94 19.66
N ASP A 3 -15.19 -1.89 20.47
CA ASP A 3 -16.61 -2.09 20.74
C ASP A 3 -17.27 -0.81 21.28
N ALA A 4 -16.63 -0.11 22.23
CA ALA A 4 -17.15 1.14 22.75
C ALA A 4 -17.28 2.24 21.68
N LEU A 5 -16.31 2.32 20.73
CA LEU A 5 -16.37 3.26 19.62
C LEU A 5 -17.51 2.93 18.65
N PHE A 6 -17.62 1.66 18.23
CA PHE A 6 -18.66 1.23 17.29
C PHE A 6 -20.06 1.37 17.89
N GLU A 7 -20.24 1.06 19.17
CA GLU A 7 -21.50 1.21 19.87
C GLU A 7 -21.92 2.68 19.97
N ALA A 8 -20.96 3.56 20.30
CA ALA A 8 -21.23 5.00 20.48
C ALA A 8 -21.53 5.70 19.15
N HIS A 9 -20.81 5.37 18.07
CA HIS A 9 -20.84 6.12 16.81
C HIS A 9 -21.65 5.45 15.70
N LYS A 10 -21.93 4.14 15.79
CA LYS A 10 -22.71 3.36 14.81
C LYS A 10 -22.26 3.62 13.36
N PHE A 11 -20.99 3.37 13.09
CA PHE A 11 -20.39 3.62 11.77
C PHE A 11 -21.11 2.87 10.66
N ASP A 12 -21.44 3.55 9.57
CA ASP A 12 -21.98 2.93 8.38
C ASP A 12 -20.89 2.24 7.56
N ASN A 13 -19.73 2.87 7.41
CA ASN A 13 -18.62 2.37 6.62
C ASN A 13 -17.30 2.46 7.41
N VAL A 14 -16.39 1.55 7.12
CA VAL A 14 -15.03 1.55 7.68
C VAL A 14 -14.03 1.63 6.55
N TYR A 15 -13.14 2.64 6.60
CA TYR A 15 -11.99 2.75 5.72
C TYR A 15 -10.74 2.38 6.50
N HIS A 16 -10.20 1.20 6.25
CA HIS A 16 -9.03 0.69 6.95
C HIS A 16 -7.76 0.95 6.15
N LEU A 17 -7.15 2.12 6.37
CA LEU A 17 -5.91 2.55 5.76
C LEU A 17 -4.70 2.35 6.69
N ALA A 18 -4.95 2.08 7.97
CA ALA A 18 -3.90 1.95 8.97
C ALA A 18 -3.05 0.71 8.72
N ALA A 19 -1.75 0.90 8.60
CA ALA A 19 -0.76 -0.16 8.51
C ALA A 19 0.63 0.36 8.86
N TYR A 20 1.50 -0.53 9.28
CA TYR A 20 2.93 -0.28 9.25
C TYR A 20 3.46 -0.73 7.88
N ALA A 21 3.45 0.20 6.93
CA ALA A 21 3.77 -0.06 5.52
C ALA A 21 5.28 0.07 5.28
N ALA A 22 6.05 -0.91 5.71
CA ALA A 22 7.49 -0.98 5.54
C ALA A 22 7.88 -2.38 5.07
N GLU A 23 7.65 -2.66 3.77
CA GLU A 23 7.85 -3.96 3.13
C GLU A 23 9.23 -4.55 3.44
N GLY A 24 10.31 -3.87 3.04
CA GLY A 24 11.67 -4.35 3.25
C GLY A 24 12.07 -4.51 4.73
N LEU A 25 11.47 -3.75 5.65
CA LEU A 25 11.72 -3.90 7.09
C LEU A 25 10.92 -5.06 7.70
N SER A 26 9.82 -5.47 7.07
CA SER A 26 8.89 -6.46 7.61
C SER A 26 9.56 -7.80 7.94
N HIS A 27 10.60 -8.19 7.19
CA HIS A 27 11.40 -9.39 7.44
C HIS A 27 12.05 -9.40 8.83
N PHE A 28 12.46 -8.25 9.33
CA PHE A 28 13.19 -8.09 10.60
C PHE A 28 12.27 -7.83 11.78
N ILE A 29 11.01 -7.45 11.53
CA ILE A 29 10.03 -7.09 12.57
C ILE A 29 8.73 -7.91 12.44
N ARG A 30 8.83 -9.19 12.05
CA ARG A 30 7.70 -10.08 11.73
C ARG A 30 6.57 -10.05 12.77
N GLY A 31 6.89 -10.22 14.04
CA GLY A 31 5.90 -10.21 15.13
C GLY A 31 5.14 -8.89 15.21
N PHE A 32 5.85 -7.77 15.17
CA PHE A 32 5.26 -6.43 15.14
C PHE A 32 4.40 -6.23 13.88
N ASN A 33 4.92 -6.65 12.71
CA ASN A 33 4.19 -6.55 11.44
C ASN A 33 2.85 -7.29 11.51
N TYR A 34 2.84 -8.55 11.93
CA TYR A 34 1.60 -9.33 12.03
C TYR A 34 0.65 -8.79 13.10
N GLN A 35 1.18 -8.34 14.24
CA GLN A 35 0.34 -7.76 15.29
C GLN A 35 -0.41 -6.51 14.81
N ASN A 36 0.26 -5.63 14.08
CA ASN A 36 -0.33 -4.38 13.58
C ASN A 36 -1.15 -4.60 12.31
N ASN A 37 -0.59 -5.27 11.30
CA ASN A 37 -1.18 -5.31 9.97
C ASN A 37 -2.20 -6.45 9.79
N LEU A 38 -2.09 -7.53 10.55
CA LEU A 38 -3.03 -8.64 10.48
C LEU A 38 -3.98 -8.65 11.69
N ILE A 39 -3.48 -8.80 12.91
CA ILE A 39 -4.34 -8.91 14.09
C ILE A 39 -5.15 -7.63 14.34
N GLY A 40 -4.54 -6.46 14.13
CA GLY A 40 -5.25 -5.17 14.17
C GLY A 40 -6.40 -5.11 13.18
N SER A 41 -6.19 -5.58 11.94
CA SER A 41 -7.22 -5.64 10.89
C SER A 41 -8.34 -6.62 11.24
N ILE A 42 -8.01 -7.82 11.71
CA ILE A 42 -9.01 -8.82 12.14
C ILE A 42 -9.89 -8.30 13.27
N ASN A 43 -9.30 -7.60 14.24
CA ASN A 43 -10.09 -6.98 15.32
C ASN A 43 -11.11 -5.97 14.77
N LEU A 44 -10.72 -5.20 13.75
CA LEU A 44 -11.60 -4.21 13.12
C LEU A 44 -12.68 -4.89 12.27
N ILE A 45 -12.35 -5.96 11.54
CA ILE A 45 -13.31 -6.79 10.80
C ILE A 45 -14.34 -7.40 11.75
N ASN A 46 -13.90 -7.98 12.86
CA ASN A 46 -14.78 -8.55 13.87
C ASN A 46 -15.76 -7.51 14.46
N ALA A 47 -15.28 -6.31 14.73
CA ALA A 47 -16.15 -5.20 15.16
C ALA A 47 -17.14 -4.83 14.03
N SER A 48 -16.68 -4.74 12.78
CA SER A 48 -17.52 -4.40 11.63
C SER A 48 -18.65 -5.43 11.40
N VAL A 49 -18.37 -6.71 11.55
CA VAL A 49 -19.38 -7.78 11.51
C VAL A 49 -20.38 -7.64 12.65
N ARG A 50 -19.88 -7.49 13.89
CA ARG A 50 -20.71 -7.39 15.11
C ARG A 50 -21.68 -6.21 15.05
N TYR A 51 -21.20 -5.05 14.59
CA TYR A 51 -21.98 -3.82 14.53
C TYR A 51 -22.64 -3.55 13.17
N LYS A 52 -22.62 -4.54 12.26
CA LYS A 52 -23.31 -4.53 10.97
C LYS A 52 -22.93 -3.35 10.09
N VAL A 53 -21.63 -3.09 9.96
CA VAL A 53 -21.09 -2.09 9.03
C VAL A 53 -21.54 -2.42 7.60
N LYS A 54 -21.97 -1.41 6.83
CA LYS A 54 -22.49 -1.58 5.48
C LYS A 54 -21.39 -1.99 4.48
N CYS A 55 -20.21 -1.38 4.59
CA CYS A 55 -19.07 -1.69 3.74
C CYS A 55 -17.74 -1.48 4.49
N PHE A 56 -16.80 -2.41 4.29
CA PHE A 56 -15.43 -2.35 4.79
C PHE A 56 -14.47 -2.13 3.62
N VAL A 57 -13.84 -0.96 3.55
CA VAL A 57 -12.84 -0.63 2.54
C VAL A 57 -11.45 -0.91 3.07
N PHE A 58 -10.72 -1.80 2.41
CA PHE A 58 -9.38 -2.21 2.83
C PHE A 58 -8.31 -1.75 1.85
N THR A 59 -7.31 -1.07 2.38
CA THR A 59 -6.08 -0.76 1.64
C THR A 59 -5.09 -1.90 1.80
N SER A 60 -5.09 -2.80 0.81
CA SER A 60 -4.11 -3.86 0.66
C SER A 60 -2.80 -3.31 0.06
N SER A 61 -2.14 -4.03 -0.81
CA SER A 61 -0.90 -3.61 -1.47
C SER A 61 -0.61 -4.47 -2.69
N ILE A 62 0.09 -3.91 -3.69
CA ILE A 62 0.70 -4.68 -4.77
C ILE A 62 1.72 -5.73 -4.25
N ALA A 63 2.26 -5.58 -3.05
CA ALA A 63 3.16 -6.54 -2.41
C ALA A 63 2.56 -7.95 -2.25
N VAL A 64 1.23 -8.10 -2.35
CA VAL A 64 0.58 -9.43 -2.34
C VAL A 64 0.97 -10.28 -3.54
N TYR A 65 1.38 -9.69 -4.64
CA TYR A 65 1.78 -10.40 -5.86
C TYR A 65 3.20 -11.00 -5.80
N GLY A 66 4.08 -10.47 -4.92
CA GLY A 66 5.47 -10.90 -4.86
C GLY A 66 6.21 -10.65 -6.19
N ALA A 67 7.01 -11.63 -6.64
CA ALA A 67 7.82 -11.56 -7.85
C ALA A 67 7.10 -12.02 -9.13
N LEU A 68 5.78 -11.93 -9.21
CA LEU A 68 5.06 -12.21 -10.46
C LEU A 68 5.48 -11.24 -11.57
N HIS A 69 5.31 -11.68 -12.82
CA HIS A 69 5.65 -10.82 -13.97
C HIS A 69 4.65 -9.68 -14.13
N PRO A 70 5.10 -8.42 -14.12
CA PRO A 70 4.23 -7.28 -14.40
C PRO A 70 3.83 -7.21 -15.90
N PRO A 71 2.72 -6.48 -16.22
CA PRO A 71 1.85 -5.81 -15.27
C PRO A 71 1.05 -6.80 -14.42
N MET A 72 0.94 -6.50 -13.11
CA MET A 72 0.13 -7.31 -12.19
C MET A 72 -1.35 -7.07 -12.46
N ARG A 73 -2.15 -8.15 -12.49
CA ARG A 73 -3.60 -8.08 -12.69
C ARG A 73 -4.33 -8.77 -11.55
N GLU A 74 -5.56 -8.38 -11.28
CA GLU A 74 -6.37 -8.90 -10.18
C GLU A 74 -6.70 -10.39 -10.30
N ASP A 75 -6.71 -10.93 -11.53
CA ASP A 75 -6.93 -12.36 -11.82
C ASP A 75 -5.71 -13.24 -11.54
N MET A 76 -4.54 -12.65 -11.30
CA MET A 76 -3.35 -13.39 -10.93
C MET A 76 -3.44 -13.89 -9.50
N GLN A 77 -2.97 -15.13 -9.27
CA GLN A 77 -2.90 -15.68 -7.92
C GLN A 77 -1.80 -14.97 -7.12
N PRO A 78 -2.11 -14.32 -5.99
CA PRO A 78 -1.12 -13.67 -5.15
C PRO A 78 -0.11 -14.67 -4.54
N VAL A 79 1.18 -14.32 -4.57
CA VAL A 79 2.28 -15.11 -3.98
C VAL A 79 3.25 -14.16 -3.27
N PRO A 80 2.88 -13.58 -2.11
CA PRO A 80 3.71 -12.60 -1.42
C PRO A 80 5.02 -13.20 -0.92
N GLU A 81 6.12 -12.46 -1.05
CA GLU A 81 7.47 -12.90 -0.67
C GLU A 81 7.93 -12.33 0.69
N ASP A 82 7.22 -11.36 1.22
CA ASP A 82 7.56 -10.69 2.48
C ASP A 82 6.42 -10.72 3.51
N PRO A 83 6.71 -10.59 4.81
CA PRO A 83 5.70 -10.64 5.86
C PRO A 83 4.63 -9.54 5.78
N TYR A 84 4.94 -8.39 5.17
CA TYR A 84 3.95 -7.32 4.95
C TYR A 84 2.92 -7.75 3.90
N GLY A 85 3.36 -8.23 2.74
CA GLY A 85 2.49 -8.78 1.68
C GLY A 85 1.66 -9.97 2.18
N VAL A 86 2.28 -10.89 2.95
CA VAL A 86 1.57 -12.02 3.59
C VAL A 86 0.47 -11.51 4.51
N ALA A 87 0.73 -10.51 5.36
CA ALA A 87 -0.28 -9.95 6.25
C ALA A 87 -1.44 -9.30 5.47
N LYS A 88 -1.13 -8.56 4.40
CA LYS A 88 -2.14 -7.92 3.54
C LYS A 88 -3.03 -8.96 2.86
N LEU A 89 -2.44 -9.99 2.24
CA LEU A 89 -3.19 -11.08 1.61
C LEU A 89 -4.06 -11.84 2.62
N ALA A 90 -3.56 -12.09 3.82
CA ALA A 90 -4.33 -12.77 4.86
C ALA A 90 -5.59 -11.98 5.24
N VAL A 91 -5.53 -10.65 5.28
CA VAL A 91 -6.70 -9.79 5.52
C VAL A 91 -7.69 -9.85 4.35
N GLU A 92 -7.22 -9.88 3.10
CA GLU A 92 -8.10 -10.05 1.93
C GLU A 92 -8.90 -11.36 2.00
N LEU A 93 -8.22 -12.45 2.35
CA LEU A 93 -8.85 -13.77 2.52
C LEU A 93 -9.84 -13.80 3.69
N ASP A 94 -9.53 -13.12 4.79
CA ASP A 94 -10.43 -13.01 5.95
C ASP A 94 -11.68 -12.18 5.62
N LEU A 95 -11.55 -11.10 4.86
CA LEU A 95 -12.69 -10.32 4.34
C LEU A 95 -13.59 -11.16 3.43
N TYR A 96 -13.00 -11.97 2.53
CA TYR A 96 -13.75 -12.92 1.72
C TYR A 96 -14.56 -13.89 2.59
N ALA A 97 -13.93 -14.48 3.61
CA ALA A 97 -14.58 -15.39 4.54
C ALA A 97 -15.68 -14.68 5.37
N ALA A 98 -15.42 -13.46 5.84
CA ALA A 98 -16.40 -12.66 6.57
C ALA A 98 -17.63 -12.29 5.72
N ARG A 99 -17.43 -11.99 4.44
CA ARG A 99 -18.55 -11.78 3.50
C ARG A 99 -19.37 -13.05 3.32
N HIS A 100 -18.70 -14.18 3.11
CA HIS A 100 -19.38 -15.45 2.88
C HIS A 100 -20.20 -15.90 4.10
N MET A 101 -19.65 -15.75 5.30
CA MET A 101 -20.27 -16.24 6.54
C MET A 101 -21.26 -15.24 7.15
N PHE A 102 -20.97 -13.95 7.11
CA PHE A 102 -21.70 -12.92 7.84
C PHE A 102 -22.33 -11.84 6.95
N GLY A 103 -22.07 -11.88 5.63
CA GLY A 103 -22.60 -10.90 4.68
C GLY A 103 -21.90 -9.53 4.75
N LEU A 104 -20.71 -9.40 5.35
CA LEU A 104 -19.97 -8.15 5.38
C LEU A 104 -19.55 -7.76 3.96
N ASN A 105 -20.09 -6.67 3.43
CA ASN A 105 -19.60 -6.13 2.17
C ASN A 105 -18.20 -5.52 2.38
N TYR A 106 -17.33 -5.72 1.39
CA TYR A 106 -16.00 -5.12 1.37
C TYR A 106 -15.62 -4.67 -0.03
N VAL A 107 -14.66 -3.75 -0.09
CA VAL A 107 -13.90 -3.41 -1.30
C VAL A 107 -12.42 -3.41 -0.91
N VAL A 108 -11.59 -4.09 -1.71
CA VAL A 108 -10.15 -4.14 -1.51
C VAL A 108 -9.46 -3.35 -2.60
N PHE A 109 -8.52 -2.49 -2.21
CA PHE A 109 -7.62 -1.81 -3.14
C PHE A 109 -6.19 -2.26 -2.92
N ARG A 110 -5.45 -2.55 -4.00
CA ARG A 110 -4.02 -2.88 -4.04
C ARG A 110 -3.23 -1.73 -4.65
N PRO A 111 -2.98 -0.65 -3.89
CA PRO A 111 -2.19 0.47 -4.39
C PRO A 111 -0.70 0.12 -4.49
N HIS A 112 0.01 0.89 -5.34
CA HIS A 112 1.46 0.85 -5.41
C HIS A 112 2.09 2.23 -5.29
N ASN A 113 3.13 2.35 -4.46
CA ASN A 113 4.00 3.52 -4.28
C ASN A 113 3.25 4.85 -4.24
N VAL A 114 2.20 4.94 -3.40
CA VAL A 114 1.40 6.17 -3.27
C VAL A 114 2.24 7.27 -2.63
N TYR A 115 2.24 8.45 -3.24
CA TYR A 115 2.90 9.65 -2.74
C TYR A 115 1.94 10.84 -2.78
N GLY A 116 2.24 11.89 -2.05
CA GLY A 116 1.45 13.13 -2.07
C GLY A 116 1.65 13.97 -0.84
N GLU A 117 0.80 14.99 -0.70
CA GLU A 117 0.81 15.94 0.39
C GLU A 117 0.68 15.24 1.74
N TYR A 118 1.25 15.84 2.77
CA TYR A 118 1.26 15.35 4.16
C TYR A 118 2.07 14.05 4.39
N GLN A 119 2.77 13.55 3.35
CA GLN A 119 3.65 12.40 3.52
C GLN A 119 4.78 12.73 4.51
N ASN A 120 5.06 11.80 5.43
CA ASN A 120 6.24 11.90 6.29
C ASN A 120 7.51 11.61 5.48
N ILE A 121 8.15 12.65 4.95
CA ILE A 121 9.38 12.54 4.15
C ILE A 121 10.62 12.19 4.99
N GLY A 122 10.56 12.33 6.32
CA GLY A 122 11.66 11.99 7.23
C GLY A 122 11.80 10.48 7.49
N ASP A 123 10.82 9.67 7.11
CA ASP A 123 10.87 8.21 7.31
C ASP A 123 11.67 7.52 6.19
N ARG A 124 12.86 7.05 6.53
CA ARG A 124 13.80 6.38 5.60
C ARG A 124 13.37 4.98 5.14
N TYR A 125 12.28 4.44 5.65
CA TYR A 125 11.78 3.09 5.31
C TYR A 125 10.50 3.12 4.46
N ARG A 126 10.03 4.32 4.13
CA ARG A 126 8.80 4.49 3.35
C ARG A 126 9.09 4.85 1.88
N ASN A 127 8.14 5.50 1.25
CA ASN A 127 8.18 5.80 -0.16
C ASN A 127 9.43 6.57 -0.59
N VAL A 128 10.08 6.08 -1.64
CA VAL A 128 11.33 6.63 -2.18
C VAL A 128 11.21 8.08 -2.64
N VAL A 129 10.03 8.53 -3.11
CA VAL A 129 9.79 9.95 -3.47
C VAL A 129 10.08 10.86 -2.28
N GLY A 130 9.49 10.55 -1.11
CA GLY A 130 9.72 11.31 0.11
C GLY A 130 11.17 11.24 0.60
N ILE A 131 11.81 10.08 0.45
CA ILE A 131 13.24 9.91 0.81
C ILE A 131 14.11 10.84 -0.05
N PHE A 132 13.90 10.85 -1.36
CA PHE A 132 14.65 11.70 -2.28
C PHE A 132 14.42 13.19 -2.01
N MET A 133 13.16 13.60 -1.81
CA MET A 133 12.85 14.97 -1.42
C MET A 133 13.59 15.39 -0.14
N ASN A 134 13.55 14.55 0.89
CA ASN A 134 14.23 14.84 2.16
C ASN A 134 15.75 14.94 2.00
N GLN A 135 16.36 14.03 1.23
CA GLN A 135 17.80 14.07 0.95
C GLN A 135 18.20 15.35 0.21
N LEU A 136 17.46 15.74 -0.83
CA LEU A 136 17.72 16.99 -1.56
C LEU A 136 17.58 18.22 -0.66
N MET A 137 16.54 18.29 0.17
CA MET A 137 16.35 19.39 1.13
C MET A 137 17.49 19.51 2.14
N GLN A 138 18.19 18.40 2.45
CA GLN A 138 19.35 18.35 3.33
C GLN A 138 20.69 18.52 2.60
N GLY A 139 20.69 18.75 1.29
CA GLY A 139 21.89 18.84 0.47
C GLY A 139 22.68 17.53 0.38
N GLN A 140 22.00 16.38 0.55
CA GLN A 140 22.59 15.06 0.48
C GLN A 140 22.45 14.47 -0.92
N SER A 141 23.32 13.52 -1.28
CA SER A 141 23.19 12.71 -2.49
C SER A 141 22.01 11.76 -2.35
N LEU A 142 21.32 11.47 -3.47
CA LEU A 142 20.20 10.53 -3.53
C LEU A 142 20.70 9.08 -3.46
N SER A 143 20.24 8.33 -2.46
CA SER A 143 20.64 6.94 -2.26
C SER A 143 19.87 6.00 -3.19
N VAL A 144 20.56 5.43 -4.18
CA VAL A 144 20.03 4.48 -5.15
C VAL A 144 20.55 3.09 -4.81
N PHE A 145 19.65 2.14 -4.50
CA PHE A 145 20.02 0.76 -4.21
C PHE A 145 20.30 -0.01 -5.51
N GLY A 146 21.45 -0.71 -5.57
CA GLY A 146 21.91 -1.39 -6.77
C GLY A 146 22.21 -0.45 -7.92
N ASP A 147 21.84 -0.83 -9.14
CA ASP A 147 22.00 -0.04 -10.35
C ASP A 147 20.90 1.01 -10.57
N GLY A 148 19.81 0.92 -9.82
CA GLY A 148 18.67 1.83 -9.93
C GLY A 148 17.75 1.57 -11.12
N LEU A 149 17.90 0.43 -11.81
CA LEU A 149 17.08 0.03 -12.97
C LEU A 149 15.81 -0.73 -12.58
N GLN A 150 15.59 -1.01 -11.28
CA GLN A 150 14.34 -1.58 -10.80
C GLN A 150 13.18 -0.63 -11.09
N GLN A 151 12.09 -1.20 -11.63
CA GLN A 151 10.95 -0.44 -12.11
C GLN A 151 9.78 -0.47 -11.14
N ARG A 152 9.15 0.68 -10.93
CA ARG A 152 7.94 0.88 -10.12
C ARG A 152 7.06 1.92 -10.77
N ALA A 153 5.74 1.76 -10.68
CA ALA A 153 4.83 2.86 -10.91
C ALA A 153 4.63 3.65 -9.61
N PHE A 154 4.45 4.97 -9.73
CA PHE A 154 4.30 5.91 -8.62
C PHE A 154 2.99 6.65 -8.77
N SER A 155 2.14 6.58 -7.76
CA SER A 155 0.75 7.01 -7.83
C SER A 155 0.50 8.22 -6.95
N TYR A 156 -0.08 9.27 -7.52
CA TYR A 156 -0.43 10.45 -6.75
C TYR A 156 -1.68 10.20 -5.90
N VAL A 157 -1.64 10.58 -4.62
CA VAL A 157 -2.75 10.34 -3.68
C VAL A 157 -4.05 11.02 -4.10
N GLY A 158 -3.96 12.16 -4.79
CA GLY A 158 -5.13 12.89 -5.31
C GLY A 158 -5.90 12.13 -6.38
N ASP A 159 -5.26 11.20 -7.10
CA ASP A 159 -5.93 10.35 -8.09
C ASP A 159 -6.59 9.12 -7.43
N ILE A 160 -6.00 8.62 -6.35
CA ILE A 160 -6.41 7.40 -5.66
C ILE A 160 -7.53 7.66 -4.63
N ALA A 161 -7.35 8.64 -3.77
CA ALA A 161 -8.23 8.87 -2.63
C ALA A 161 -9.71 9.13 -3.02
N PRO A 162 -10.03 9.89 -4.09
CA PRO A 162 -11.42 10.09 -4.53
C PRO A 162 -12.10 8.80 -4.99
N VAL A 163 -11.36 7.89 -5.65
CA VAL A 163 -11.89 6.59 -6.08
C VAL A 163 -12.21 5.72 -4.87
N MET A 164 -11.27 5.63 -3.94
CA MET A 164 -11.46 4.89 -2.69
C MET A 164 -12.62 5.45 -1.86
N ALA A 165 -12.75 6.77 -1.79
CA ALA A 165 -13.81 7.40 -1.01
C ALA A 165 -15.21 7.09 -1.55
N ARG A 166 -15.36 7.02 -2.88
CA ARG A 166 -16.66 6.80 -3.54
C ARG A 166 -17.05 5.34 -3.70
N CYS A 167 -16.16 4.38 -3.49
CA CYS A 167 -16.45 2.96 -3.75
C CYS A 167 -17.60 2.40 -2.91
N VAL A 168 -17.88 2.98 -1.75
CA VAL A 168 -19.00 2.56 -0.88
C VAL A 168 -20.37 2.90 -1.44
N ASP A 169 -20.45 3.80 -2.43
CA ASP A 169 -21.68 4.19 -3.11
C ASP A 169 -21.88 3.38 -4.42
N VAL A 170 -20.98 2.41 -4.71
CA VAL A 170 -20.99 1.58 -5.91
C VAL A 170 -21.19 0.11 -5.53
N PRO A 171 -22.44 -0.40 -5.46
CA PRO A 171 -22.72 -1.79 -5.04
C PRO A 171 -22.00 -2.85 -5.87
N GLU A 172 -21.72 -2.57 -7.14
CA GLU A 172 -21.00 -3.45 -8.06
C GLU A 172 -19.54 -3.69 -7.65
N ALA A 173 -18.97 -2.78 -6.87
CA ALA A 173 -17.63 -2.92 -6.31
C ALA A 173 -17.58 -3.86 -5.08
N TYR A 174 -18.73 -4.20 -4.50
CA TYR A 174 -18.76 -5.00 -3.28
C TYR A 174 -18.29 -6.44 -3.52
N GLY A 175 -17.32 -6.85 -2.75
CA GLY A 175 -16.68 -8.16 -2.83
C GLY A 175 -15.59 -8.23 -3.89
N GLN A 176 -15.20 -7.10 -4.46
CA GLN A 176 -14.18 -7.03 -5.49
C GLN A 176 -12.83 -6.56 -4.92
N VAL A 177 -11.78 -6.88 -5.66
CA VAL A 177 -10.41 -6.44 -5.44
C VAL A 177 -10.00 -5.63 -6.67
N PHE A 178 -9.40 -4.47 -6.45
CA PHE A 178 -8.94 -3.59 -7.52
C PHE A 178 -7.47 -3.24 -7.32
N ASN A 179 -6.69 -3.35 -8.37
CA ASN A 179 -5.43 -2.62 -8.45
C ASN A 179 -5.77 -1.13 -8.58
N ILE A 180 -4.95 -0.26 -7.99
CA ILE A 180 -5.16 1.18 -8.10
C ILE A 180 -3.83 1.91 -8.10
N GLY A 181 -3.62 2.75 -9.11
CA GLY A 181 -2.40 3.56 -9.24
C GLY A 181 -2.11 4.03 -10.65
N ALA A 182 -0.87 4.38 -10.92
CA ALA A 182 -0.42 4.84 -12.25
C ALA A 182 0.05 3.64 -13.11
N ASP A 183 -0.21 3.71 -14.41
CA ASP A 183 0.12 2.65 -15.37
C ASP A 183 1.59 2.68 -15.81
N THR A 184 2.22 3.86 -15.75
CA THR A 184 3.57 4.04 -16.29
C THR A 184 4.63 3.73 -15.25
N PRO A 185 5.46 2.68 -15.47
CA PRO A 185 6.58 2.41 -14.59
C PRO A 185 7.76 3.34 -14.87
N TYR A 186 8.49 3.67 -13.81
CA TYR A 186 9.76 4.41 -13.86
C TYR A 186 10.85 3.60 -13.18
N THR A 187 12.06 3.71 -13.67
CA THR A 187 13.24 3.27 -12.92
C THR A 187 13.49 4.21 -11.75
N VAL A 188 14.21 3.74 -10.75
CA VAL A 188 14.58 4.60 -9.59
C VAL A 188 15.46 5.76 -10.03
N VAL A 189 16.30 5.58 -11.06
CA VAL A 189 17.13 6.64 -11.65
C VAL A 189 16.28 7.69 -12.34
N GLU A 190 15.29 7.29 -13.15
CA GLU A 190 14.34 8.23 -13.79
C GLU A 190 13.54 9.00 -12.74
N LEU A 191 13.06 8.32 -11.70
CA LEU A 191 12.37 8.97 -10.59
C LEU A 191 13.25 10.01 -9.91
N ALA A 192 14.53 9.69 -9.65
CA ALA A 192 15.47 10.64 -9.05
C ALA A 192 15.63 11.90 -9.90
N GLY A 193 15.71 11.73 -11.23
CA GLY A 193 15.73 12.83 -12.19
C GLY A 193 14.47 13.69 -12.11
N ALA A 194 13.30 13.06 -12.11
CA ALA A 194 12.00 13.75 -12.02
C ALA A 194 11.84 14.54 -10.70
N VAL A 195 12.28 13.96 -9.58
CA VAL A 195 12.23 14.66 -8.27
C VAL A 195 13.18 15.85 -8.24
N MET A 196 14.41 15.71 -8.77
CA MET A 196 15.37 16.83 -8.89
C MET A 196 14.81 17.96 -9.75
N GLU A 197 14.21 17.63 -10.90
CA GLU A 197 13.59 18.59 -11.79
C GLU A 197 12.43 19.32 -11.12
N ALA A 198 11.51 18.60 -10.52
CA ALA A 198 10.33 19.15 -9.85
C ALA A 198 10.69 20.06 -8.66
N MET A 199 11.79 19.75 -7.95
CA MET A 199 12.28 20.60 -6.85
C MET A 199 13.20 21.75 -7.31
N GLY A 200 13.58 21.79 -8.59
CA GLY A 200 14.52 22.79 -9.11
C GLY A 200 15.93 22.70 -8.52
N VAL A 201 16.33 21.50 -8.05
CA VAL A 201 17.59 21.25 -7.37
C VAL A 201 18.41 20.23 -8.13
N LYS A 202 19.70 20.49 -8.32
CA LYS A 202 20.65 19.48 -8.82
C LYS A 202 21.19 18.67 -7.66
N GLY A 203 21.20 17.36 -7.80
CA GLY A 203 21.75 16.42 -6.82
C GLY A 203 22.63 15.37 -7.51
N GLU A 204 23.37 14.62 -6.72
CA GLU A 204 24.16 13.49 -7.18
C GLU A 204 23.50 12.19 -6.79
N LEU A 205 23.62 11.17 -7.63
CA LEU A 205 23.21 9.82 -7.29
C LEU A 205 24.37 9.10 -6.56
N LYS A 206 24.05 8.48 -5.43
CA LYS A 206 24.97 7.62 -4.69
C LYS A 206 24.44 6.19 -4.73
N HIS A 207 25.07 5.35 -5.54
CA HIS A 207 24.75 3.93 -5.56
C HIS A 207 25.23 3.25 -4.27
N VAL A 208 24.34 2.49 -3.66
CA VAL A 208 24.59 1.71 -2.45
C VAL A 208 24.28 0.24 -2.71
N GLU A 209 24.66 -0.64 -1.80
CA GLU A 209 24.46 -2.08 -1.93
C GLU A 209 22.98 -2.41 -2.24
N ALA A 210 22.76 -3.30 -3.20
CA ALA A 210 21.43 -3.73 -3.61
C ALA A 210 20.68 -4.38 -2.44
N ARG A 211 19.38 -4.11 -2.35
CA ARG A 211 18.48 -4.82 -1.43
C ARG A 211 17.97 -6.09 -2.07
N ASN A 212 17.66 -7.08 -1.25
CA ASN A 212 16.89 -8.23 -1.70
C ASN A 212 15.40 -7.85 -1.70
N GLU A 213 14.92 -7.41 -2.87
CA GLU A 213 13.55 -6.94 -3.09
C GLU A 213 13.05 -7.35 -4.48
N VAL A 214 11.74 -7.30 -4.70
CA VAL A 214 11.14 -7.49 -6.03
C VAL A 214 11.70 -6.45 -6.99
N VAL A 215 12.24 -6.88 -8.14
CA VAL A 215 12.93 -6.00 -9.09
C VAL A 215 11.94 -5.15 -9.90
N HIS A 216 10.83 -5.75 -10.34
CA HIS A 216 9.84 -5.07 -11.16
C HIS A 216 8.44 -5.24 -10.56
N ALA A 217 7.75 -4.15 -10.26
CA ALA A 217 6.40 -4.18 -9.70
C ALA A 217 5.56 -2.98 -10.16
N TRP A 218 4.58 -3.23 -11.02
CA TRP A 218 3.50 -2.32 -11.39
C TRP A 218 2.29 -3.13 -11.82
N SER A 219 1.10 -2.52 -11.78
CA SER A 219 -0.15 -3.18 -12.14
C SER A 219 -0.76 -2.58 -13.40
N ASP A 220 -1.60 -3.36 -14.05
CA ASP A 220 -2.56 -2.95 -15.08
C ASP A 220 -3.86 -2.53 -14.37
N HIS A 221 -4.66 -1.61 -14.94
CA HIS A 221 -5.88 -1.04 -14.34
C HIS A 221 -7.06 -1.08 -15.31
#